data_025d711effa4b3f1fe2c76651c82eaed
#
_entry.id   025d711effa4b3f1fe2c76651c82eaed
#
_cell.length_a   1.000
_cell.length_b   1.000
_cell.length_c   1.000
_cell.angle_alpha   90.00
_cell.angle_beta   90.00
_cell.angle_gamma   90.00
#
_symmetry.space_group_name_H-M   'P 1'
#
loop_
_entity.id
_entity.type
_entity.pdbx_description
1 polymer ?
#
loop_
_entity_poly.entity_id
_entity_poly.type
_entity_poly.pdbx_seq_one_letter_code
_entity_poly.pdbx_strand_id
1 'polypeptide(L)'
;MKKIMNILGISAAMLLVFTSCEDWLDMPSESKADSSTVFETVGRAEMTVMGGYAWLHTQELGYQLLMGTDESASTESNSKYNVANYDYTNTSSMLSSTYTNMYKAIEYANVCIKNLPEMNVSDGEKKKVDALLGEALAIRAYAYWNIVRFYGDVPYT
;
A
#
# COMPACT_ATOMS: atom_id res chain seq x y z
N MET A 1 28.07 25.82 -50.91
CA MET A 1 28.50 24.56 -50.27
C MET A 1 28.87 24.74 -48.80
N LYS A 2 29.78 25.65 -48.40
CA LYS A 2 30.19 25.85 -46.99
C LYS A 2 29.04 26.18 -46.02
N LYS A 3 28.02 26.97 -46.40
CA LYS A 3 26.88 27.28 -45.53
C LYS A 3 25.98 26.07 -45.25
N ILE A 4 25.78 25.20 -46.24
CA ILE A 4 24.95 23.97 -46.07
C ILE A 4 25.68 22.97 -45.17
N MET A 5 26.99 22.87 -45.31
CA MET A 5 27.84 21.99 -44.46
C MET A 5 27.83 22.44 -42.99
N ASN A 6 27.82 23.76 -42.75
CA ASN A 6 27.73 24.26 -41.35
C ASN A 6 26.33 24.03 -40.73
N ILE A 7 25.27 24.14 -41.53
CA ILE A 7 23.90 23.87 -41.05
C ILE A 7 23.71 22.39 -40.74
N LEU A 8 24.25 21.48 -41.56
CA LEU A 8 24.23 20.03 -41.29
C LEU A 8 25.03 19.67 -40.05
N GLY A 9 26.19 20.31 -39.82
CA GLY A 9 27.01 20.11 -38.65
C GLY A 9 26.32 20.53 -37.34
N ILE A 10 25.63 21.68 -37.36
CA ILE A 10 24.87 22.17 -36.20
C ILE A 10 23.64 21.28 -35.91
N SER A 11 22.96 20.82 -36.97
CA SER A 11 21.81 19.88 -36.82
C SER A 11 22.25 18.53 -36.25
N ALA A 12 23.39 17.97 -36.68
CA ALA A 12 23.92 16.74 -36.17
C ALA A 12 24.39 16.85 -34.68
N ALA A 13 24.99 17.99 -34.31
CA ALA A 13 25.40 18.28 -32.94
C ALA A 13 24.18 18.45 -32.02
N MET A 14 23.08 19.03 -32.49
CA MET A 14 21.84 19.18 -31.70
C MET A 14 21.13 17.85 -31.44
N LEU A 15 21.22 16.87 -32.33
CA LEU A 15 20.65 15.52 -32.15
C LEU A 15 21.42 14.67 -31.11
N LEU A 16 22.68 14.96 -30.85
CA LEU A 16 23.50 14.23 -29.86
C LEU A 16 23.26 14.69 -28.41
N VAL A 17 22.62 15.85 -28.23
CA VAL A 17 22.34 16.38 -26.86
C VAL A 17 21.09 15.73 -26.22
N PHE A 18 20.23 15.07 -27.01
CA PHE A 18 18.98 14.48 -26.51
C PHE A 18 19.13 13.03 -25.95
N THR A 19 20.32 12.43 -26.01
CA THR A 19 20.51 11.03 -25.59
C THR A 19 21.13 10.88 -24.19
N SER A 20 21.23 11.94 -23.39
CA SER A 20 22.07 11.91 -22.19
C SER A 20 21.38 12.20 -20.86
N CYS A 21 20.20 11.68 -20.57
CA CYS A 21 19.61 11.93 -19.24
C CYS A 21 18.71 10.80 -18.70
N GLU A 22 18.81 9.56 -19.17
CA GLU A 22 17.96 8.50 -18.64
C GLU A 22 18.43 8.05 -17.23
N ASP A 23 19.74 7.88 -17.03
CA ASP A 23 20.30 7.42 -15.75
C ASP A 23 20.28 8.47 -14.62
N TRP A 24 20.16 9.76 -14.91
CA TRP A 24 20.17 10.81 -13.89
C TRP A 24 18.78 11.07 -13.27
N LEU A 25 17.73 10.62 -13.93
CA LEU A 25 16.35 10.71 -13.42
C LEU A 25 15.94 9.48 -12.59
N ASP A 26 16.68 8.39 -12.68
CA ASP A 26 16.47 7.17 -11.90
C ASP A 26 17.22 7.22 -10.55
N MET A 27 17.11 8.35 -9.84
CA MET A 27 17.57 8.40 -8.45
C MET A 27 16.64 7.54 -7.60
N PRO A 28 17.15 6.47 -6.97
CA PRO A 28 16.35 5.71 -6.01
C PRO A 28 15.86 6.69 -4.95
N SER A 29 14.55 6.75 -4.75
CA SER A 29 13.95 7.61 -3.74
C SER A 29 14.45 7.16 -2.37
N GLU A 30 15.36 7.91 -1.75
CA GLU A 30 15.86 7.62 -0.39
C GLU A 30 14.73 7.54 0.66
N SER A 31 13.54 8.08 0.34
CA SER A 31 12.37 8.09 1.22
C SER A 31 11.40 6.94 1.00
N LYS A 32 11.55 6.15 -0.07
CA LYS A 32 10.77 4.91 -0.27
C LYS A 32 11.71 3.74 -0.11
N ALA A 33 11.47 2.93 0.93
CA ALA A 33 12.16 1.66 1.07
C ALA A 33 11.89 0.83 -0.21
N ASP A 34 12.94 0.64 -1.03
CA ASP A 34 12.83 -0.18 -2.22
C ASP A 34 12.58 -1.64 -1.80
N SER A 35 11.75 -2.34 -2.55
CA SER A 35 11.42 -3.74 -2.28
C SER A 35 12.66 -4.62 -2.21
N SER A 36 13.70 -4.34 -3.00
CA SER A 36 14.98 -5.05 -2.95
C SER A 36 15.67 -4.94 -1.58
N THR A 37 15.62 -3.77 -0.95
CA THR A 37 16.20 -3.51 0.36
C THR A 37 15.34 -4.07 1.49
N VAL A 38 14.02 -3.99 1.37
CA VAL A 38 13.07 -4.45 2.39
C VAL A 38 13.08 -5.97 2.54
N PHE A 39 13.22 -6.71 1.43
CA PHE A 39 13.24 -8.18 1.42
C PHE A 39 14.66 -8.77 1.37
N GLU A 40 15.69 -7.98 1.69
CA GLU A 40 17.07 -8.46 1.78
C GLU A 40 17.29 -9.44 2.96
N THR A 41 16.56 -9.24 4.06
CA THR A 41 16.63 -10.10 5.25
C THR A 41 15.25 -10.46 5.78
N VAL A 42 15.13 -11.64 6.40
CA VAL A 42 13.88 -12.11 7.00
C VAL A 42 13.35 -11.15 8.08
N GLY A 43 14.26 -10.51 8.84
CA GLY A 43 13.87 -9.54 9.86
C GLY A 43 13.24 -8.27 9.27
N ARG A 44 13.74 -7.78 8.13
CA ARG A 44 13.14 -6.63 7.44
C ARG A 44 11.79 -6.99 6.81
N ALA A 45 11.68 -8.17 6.21
CA ALA A 45 10.43 -8.69 5.68
C ALA A 45 9.36 -8.81 6.79
N GLU A 46 9.73 -9.30 7.98
CA GLU A 46 8.86 -9.36 9.16
C GLU A 46 8.32 -7.97 9.55
N MET A 47 9.17 -6.94 9.55
CA MET A 47 8.73 -5.56 9.81
C MET A 47 7.67 -5.08 8.82
N THR A 48 7.75 -5.51 7.57
CA THR A 48 6.77 -5.16 6.54
C THR A 48 5.42 -5.84 6.81
N VAL A 49 5.42 -7.11 7.20
CA VAL A 49 4.21 -7.81 7.63
C VAL A 49 3.59 -7.12 8.84
N MET A 50 4.42 -6.72 9.84
CA MET A 50 3.96 -5.97 11.01
C MET A 50 3.35 -4.61 10.62
N GLY A 51 3.88 -3.94 9.59
CA GLY A 51 3.27 -2.76 8.99
C GLY A 51 1.85 -3.01 8.49
N GLY A 52 1.60 -4.16 7.88
CA GLY A 52 0.25 -4.60 7.47
C GLY A 52 -0.70 -4.74 8.66
N TYR A 53 -0.26 -5.38 9.74
CA TYR A 53 -1.04 -5.49 10.99
C TYR A 53 -1.37 -4.12 11.60
N ALA A 54 -0.43 -3.18 11.58
CA ALA A 54 -0.65 -1.85 12.12
C ALA A 54 -1.82 -1.12 11.44
N TRP A 55 -2.03 -1.32 10.13
CA TRP A 55 -3.15 -0.75 9.40
C TRP A 55 -4.48 -1.47 9.65
N LEU A 56 -4.48 -2.72 10.13
CA LEU A 56 -5.71 -3.40 10.53
C LEU A 56 -6.24 -2.88 11.87
N HIS A 57 -5.36 -2.40 12.76
CA HIS A 57 -5.74 -1.90 14.08
C HIS A 57 -6.14 -0.43 13.99
N THR A 58 -7.36 -0.17 13.56
CA THR A 58 -7.90 1.19 13.49
C THR A 58 -9.06 1.37 14.45
N GLN A 59 -9.08 2.52 15.15
CA GLN A 59 -10.16 2.88 16.06
C GLN A 59 -11.49 2.97 15.30
N GLU A 60 -11.45 3.47 14.08
CA GLU A 60 -12.60 3.63 13.19
C GLU A 60 -13.28 2.30 12.89
N LEU A 61 -12.50 1.23 12.66
CA LEU A 61 -13.06 -0.11 12.45
C LEU A 61 -13.81 -0.61 13.69
N GLY A 62 -13.24 -0.40 14.89
CA GLY A 62 -13.89 -0.74 16.15
C GLY A 62 -15.23 -0.03 16.31
N TYR A 63 -15.29 1.26 16.01
CA TYR A 63 -16.54 2.02 16.05
C TYR A 63 -17.56 1.52 15.03
N GLN A 64 -17.16 1.21 13.80
CA GLN A 64 -18.06 0.70 12.77
C GLN A 64 -18.64 -0.68 13.13
N LEU A 65 -17.91 -1.49 13.85
CA LEU A 65 -18.38 -2.81 14.30
C LEU A 65 -19.38 -2.73 15.45
N LEU A 66 -19.29 -1.72 16.29
CA LEU A 66 -20.08 -1.57 17.50
C LEU A 66 -21.25 -0.58 17.35
N MET A 67 -21.07 0.48 16.58
CA MET A 67 -22.08 1.52 16.42
C MET A 67 -23.21 1.08 15.48
N GLY A 68 -24.41 1.55 15.76
CA GLY A 68 -25.60 1.17 15.02
C GLY A 68 -26.16 -0.22 15.40
N THR A 69 -25.67 -0.78 16.51
CA THR A 69 -26.23 -2.02 17.11
C THR A 69 -27.10 -1.68 18.30
N ASP A 70 -27.84 -2.66 18.79
CA ASP A 70 -28.65 -2.54 20.02
C ASP A 70 -27.81 -2.50 21.30
N GLU A 71 -26.50 -2.83 21.20
CA GLU A 71 -25.58 -2.85 22.33
C GLU A 71 -24.90 -1.51 22.61
N SER A 72 -24.87 -0.60 21.62
CA SER A 72 -24.18 0.68 21.77
C SER A 72 -24.90 1.84 21.10
N ALA A 73 -24.93 2.97 21.80
CA ALA A 73 -25.43 4.24 21.28
C ALA A 73 -24.40 5.34 21.54
N SER A 74 -24.28 6.30 20.61
CA SER A 74 -23.49 7.50 20.84
C SER A 74 -24.39 8.61 21.36
N THR A 75 -23.93 9.25 22.44
CA THR A 75 -24.56 10.47 22.98
C THR A 75 -23.96 11.74 22.39
N GLU A 76 -22.87 11.61 21.60
CA GLU A 76 -22.19 12.74 20.99
C GLU A 76 -22.80 13.06 19.62
N SER A 77 -23.12 14.34 19.43
CA SER A 77 -23.69 14.88 18.19
C SER A 77 -22.61 15.41 17.26
N ASN A 78 -21.64 14.57 16.86
CA ASN A 78 -20.68 14.99 15.85
C ASN A 78 -20.66 14.00 14.67
N SER A 79 -20.17 14.46 13.53
CA SER A 79 -20.12 13.69 12.28
C SER A 79 -19.36 12.36 12.39
N LYS A 80 -18.48 12.23 13.39
CA LYS A 80 -17.73 11.00 13.66
C LYS A 80 -18.64 9.87 14.13
N TYR A 81 -19.72 10.20 14.82
CA TYR A 81 -20.64 9.22 15.41
C TYR A 81 -21.96 9.07 14.64
N ASN A 82 -22.11 9.75 13.51
CA ASN A 82 -23.31 9.65 12.68
C ASN A 82 -23.56 8.21 12.20
N VAL A 83 -22.55 7.37 12.17
CA VAL A 83 -22.67 5.93 11.86
C VAL A 83 -23.62 5.24 12.84
N ALA A 84 -23.61 5.62 14.12
CA ALA A 84 -24.49 5.06 15.15
C ALA A 84 -25.98 5.33 14.88
N ASN A 85 -26.29 6.43 14.19
CA ASN A 85 -27.63 6.85 13.88
C ASN A 85 -28.02 6.57 12.42
N TYR A 86 -27.17 5.85 11.67
CA TYR A 86 -27.32 5.61 10.23
C TYR A 86 -27.40 6.91 9.38
N ASP A 87 -26.94 8.02 9.93
CA ASP A 87 -26.88 9.33 9.27
C ASP A 87 -25.46 9.59 8.76
N TYR A 88 -25.09 8.90 7.68
CA TYR A 88 -23.76 9.03 7.08
C TYR A 88 -23.83 9.10 5.56
N THR A 89 -22.82 9.69 4.98
CA THR A 89 -22.62 9.82 3.54
C THR A 89 -21.28 9.20 3.14
N ASN A 90 -21.06 9.05 1.84
CA ASN A 90 -19.79 8.59 1.29
C ASN A 90 -18.58 9.49 1.64
N THR A 91 -18.84 10.71 2.12
CA THR A 91 -17.81 11.66 2.57
C THR A 91 -17.54 11.62 4.07
N SER A 92 -18.24 10.75 4.81
CA SER A 92 -18.03 10.62 6.25
C SER A 92 -16.61 10.15 6.55
N SER A 93 -15.88 10.92 7.37
CA SER A 93 -14.45 10.70 7.65
C SER A 93 -14.15 9.31 8.23
N MET A 94 -15.03 8.80 9.09
CA MET A 94 -14.90 7.46 9.67
C MET A 94 -14.92 6.37 8.58
N LEU A 95 -15.85 6.45 7.63
CA LEU A 95 -15.95 5.49 6.54
C LEU A 95 -14.74 5.59 5.61
N SER A 96 -14.37 6.79 5.19
CA SER A 96 -13.23 6.98 4.29
C SER A 96 -11.92 6.56 4.92
N SER A 97 -11.72 6.79 6.23
CA SER A 97 -10.52 6.37 6.96
C SER A 97 -10.42 4.84 7.04
N THR A 98 -11.51 4.16 7.39
CA THR A 98 -11.52 2.69 7.43
C THR A 98 -11.21 2.09 6.05
N TYR A 99 -11.86 2.59 5.00
CA TYR A 99 -11.59 2.15 3.63
C TYR A 99 -10.12 2.32 3.27
N THR A 100 -9.56 3.51 3.48
CA THR A 100 -8.16 3.82 3.19
C THR A 100 -7.21 2.94 3.97
N ASN A 101 -7.44 2.73 5.26
CA ASN A 101 -6.56 1.94 6.12
C ASN A 101 -6.58 0.45 5.75
N MET A 102 -7.74 -0.09 5.39
CA MET A 102 -7.83 -1.47 4.92
C MET A 102 -7.09 -1.67 3.58
N TYR A 103 -7.20 -0.71 2.64
CA TYR A 103 -6.43 -0.80 1.40
C TYR A 103 -4.92 -0.65 1.61
N LYS A 104 -4.48 0.14 2.60
CA LYS A 104 -3.06 0.16 3.00
C LYS A 104 -2.61 -1.20 3.54
N ALA A 105 -3.42 -1.85 4.39
CA ALA A 105 -3.11 -3.20 4.85
C ALA A 105 -2.99 -4.19 3.68
N ILE A 106 -3.89 -4.10 2.69
CA ILE A 106 -3.86 -4.91 1.47
C ILE A 106 -2.59 -4.63 0.65
N GLU A 107 -2.19 -3.36 0.51
CA GLU A 107 -0.95 -2.98 -0.18
C GLU A 107 0.28 -3.63 0.47
N TYR A 108 0.43 -3.50 1.80
CA TYR A 108 1.51 -4.17 2.54
C TYR A 108 1.50 -5.68 2.35
N ALA A 109 0.32 -6.30 2.45
CA ALA A 109 0.16 -7.73 2.24
C ALA A 109 0.53 -8.15 0.81
N ASN A 110 0.09 -7.42 -0.21
CA ASN A 110 0.40 -7.71 -1.61
C ASN A 110 1.91 -7.64 -1.89
N VAL A 111 2.59 -6.63 -1.33
CA VAL A 111 4.05 -6.50 -1.43
C VAL A 111 4.75 -7.71 -0.80
N CYS A 112 4.31 -8.15 0.39
CA CYS A 112 4.84 -9.33 1.05
C CYS A 112 4.57 -10.62 0.25
N ILE A 113 3.34 -10.82 -0.21
CA ILE A 113 2.93 -12.02 -0.98
C ILE A 113 3.75 -12.16 -2.28
N LYS A 114 4.07 -11.03 -2.92
CA LYS A 114 4.88 -11.00 -4.13
C LYS A 114 6.35 -11.34 -3.85
N ASN A 115 6.95 -10.76 -2.82
CA ASN A 115 8.42 -10.78 -2.65
C ASN A 115 8.91 -11.88 -1.70
N LEU A 116 8.13 -12.32 -0.69
CA LEU A 116 8.55 -13.37 0.24
C LEU A 116 8.94 -14.70 -0.45
N PRO A 117 8.20 -15.20 -1.46
CA PRO A 117 8.58 -16.43 -2.15
C PRO A 117 9.89 -16.34 -2.93
N GLU A 118 10.30 -15.11 -3.31
CA GLU A 118 11.51 -14.84 -4.11
C GLU A 118 12.76 -14.60 -3.26
N MET A 119 12.61 -14.56 -1.91
CA MET A 119 13.74 -14.35 -1.02
C MET A 119 14.74 -15.51 -1.09
N ASN A 120 16.02 -15.17 -1.28
CA ASN A 120 17.11 -16.14 -1.21
C ASN A 120 17.54 -16.32 0.25
N VAL A 121 16.98 -17.32 0.92
CA VAL A 121 17.19 -17.61 2.34
C VAL A 121 17.73 -19.02 2.57
N SER A 122 18.37 -19.24 3.71
CA SER A 122 18.81 -20.58 4.13
C SER A 122 17.63 -21.51 4.40
N ASP A 123 17.84 -22.82 4.31
CA ASP A 123 16.82 -23.83 4.64
C ASP A 123 16.24 -23.64 6.05
N GLY A 124 17.06 -23.20 7.02
CA GLY A 124 16.63 -22.91 8.39
C GLY A 124 15.65 -21.73 8.48
N GLU A 125 15.76 -20.74 7.60
CA GLU A 125 14.92 -19.54 7.58
C GLU A 125 13.65 -19.72 6.72
N LYS A 126 13.65 -20.68 5.80
CA LYS A 126 12.54 -20.92 4.89
C LYS A 126 11.20 -21.09 5.62
N LYS A 127 11.20 -21.85 6.72
CA LYS A 127 9.98 -22.04 7.54
C LYS A 127 9.43 -20.72 8.08
N LYS A 128 10.32 -19.77 8.44
CA LYS A 128 9.90 -18.46 8.92
C LYS A 128 9.33 -17.61 7.77
N VAL A 129 9.94 -17.65 6.60
CA VAL A 129 9.43 -16.98 5.39
C VAL A 129 8.05 -17.52 4.99
N ASP A 130 7.87 -18.83 5.02
CA ASP A 130 6.57 -19.46 4.72
C ASP A 130 5.48 -19.05 5.75
N ALA A 131 5.86 -18.92 7.03
CA ALA A 131 4.95 -18.40 8.07
C ALA A 131 4.56 -16.94 7.81
N LEU A 132 5.51 -16.07 7.49
CA LEU A 132 5.26 -14.67 7.14
C LEU A 132 4.37 -14.54 5.91
N LEU A 133 4.53 -15.41 4.92
CA LEU A 133 3.64 -15.46 3.75
C LEU A 133 2.20 -15.82 4.17
N GLY A 134 2.05 -16.79 5.07
CA GLY A 134 0.75 -17.14 5.64
C GLY A 134 0.09 -15.96 6.36
N GLU A 135 0.86 -15.21 7.15
CA GLU A 135 0.38 -14.01 7.83
C GLU A 135 -0.04 -12.92 6.84
N ALA A 136 0.75 -12.66 5.80
CA ALA A 136 0.40 -11.69 4.77
C ALA A 136 -0.91 -12.05 4.05
N LEU A 137 -1.11 -13.33 3.74
CA LEU A 137 -2.37 -13.83 3.17
C LEU A 137 -3.55 -13.63 4.12
N ALA A 138 -3.36 -13.87 5.42
CA ALA A 138 -4.38 -13.65 6.45
C ALA A 138 -4.74 -12.17 6.60
N ILE A 139 -3.74 -11.26 6.61
CA ILE A 139 -3.95 -9.81 6.62
C ILE A 139 -4.81 -9.39 5.43
N ARG A 140 -4.47 -9.83 4.22
CA ARG A 140 -5.21 -9.50 3.01
C ARG A 140 -6.66 -10.00 3.06
N ALA A 141 -6.85 -11.24 3.47
CA ALA A 141 -8.18 -11.84 3.58
C ALA A 141 -9.04 -11.10 4.62
N TYR A 142 -8.50 -10.77 5.78
CA TYR A 142 -9.19 -10.04 6.84
C TYR A 142 -9.56 -8.61 6.40
N ALA A 143 -8.64 -7.91 5.75
CA ALA A 143 -8.90 -6.57 5.24
C ALA A 143 -10.03 -6.57 4.20
N TYR A 144 -10.00 -7.47 3.20
CA TYR A 144 -11.08 -7.60 2.23
C TYR A 144 -12.41 -8.00 2.87
N TRP A 145 -12.40 -8.92 3.83
CA TRP A 145 -13.62 -9.32 4.55
C TRP A 145 -14.29 -8.12 5.22
N ASN A 146 -13.51 -7.22 5.86
CA ASN A 146 -14.07 -6.02 6.47
C ASN A 146 -14.58 -5.03 5.42
N ILE A 147 -13.83 -4.79 4.35
CA ILE A 147 -14.24 -3.84 3.32
C ILE A 147 -15.56 -4.30 2.68
N VAL A 148 -15.65 -5.57 2.28
CA VAL A 148 -16.85 -6.11 1.64
C VAL A 148 -18.07 -6.03 2.58
N ARG A 149 -17.90 -6.26 3.87
CA ARG A 149 -18.98 -6.15 4.85
C ARG A 149 -19.57 -4.74 4.96
N PHE A 150 -18.69 -3.71 4.87
CA PHE A 150 -19.11 -2.33 5.09
C PHE A 150 -19.47 -1.59 3.81
N TYR A 151 -18.84 -1.93 2.69
CA TYR A 151 -18.95 -1.15 1.45
C TYR A 151 -19.57 -1.96 0.28
N GLY A 152 -19.79 -3.26 0.44
CA GLY A 152 -20.27 -4.12 -0.63
C GLY A 152 -19.17 -4.45 -1.64
N ASP A 153 -19.48 -4.39 -2.91
CA ASP A 153 -18.54 -4.69 -3.99
C ASP A 153 -17.38 -3.68 -4.02
N VAL A 154 -16.15 -4.19 -4.01
CA VAL A 154 -14.93 -3.38 -3.96
C VAL A 154 -13.91 -3.88 -4.97
N PRO A 155 -13.02 -2.99 -5.47
CA PRO A 155 -11.92 -3.40 -6.35
C PRO A 155 -11.00 -4.43 -5.70
N TYR A 156 -10.72 -5.51 -6.43
CA TYR A 156 -9.71 -6.49 -6.03
C TYR A 156 -8.37 -6.15 -6.69
N THR A 157 -7.31 -6.00 -5.88
CA THR A 157 -5.96 -5.59 -6.31
C THR A 157 -4.91 -6.63 -5.93
#